data_86394519ec45b5f1bbb51a9fb40cfde2
#
_entry.id   86394519ec45b5f1bbb51a9fb40cfde2
#
_cell.length_a   1.000
_cell.length_b   1.000
_cell.length_c   1.000
_cell.angle_alpha   90.00
_cell.angle_beta   90.00
_cell.angle_gamma   90.00
#
_symmetry.space_group_name_H-M   'P 1'
#
loop_
_entity.id
_entity.type
_entity.pdbx_description
1 polymer ?
#
loop_
_entity_poly.entity_id
_entity_poly.type
_entity_poly.pdbx_seq_one_letter_code
_entity_poly.pdbx_strand_id
1 'polypeptide(L)'
;TTFDHLSGKDNVDSKRIAIVGHCWGGRVSLLGACHNPDYAACAVFYGGRADVTMGPGTPPVTDLMGNINCPVFGFFGNEDENPSPELVNKYEKALTDGGVESTFYRYDGAGHAFQNFPSPEKYREEQSEDAWGKVIDHLKETLAA
;
A
#
# COMPACT_ATOMS: atom_id res chain seq x y z
N THR A 1 -6.57 -5.79 17.89
CA THR A 1 -5.94 -4.98 16.85
C THR A 1 -6.71 -3.67 16.60
N THR A 2 -6.15 -2.74 15.81
CA THR A 2 -6.88 -1.54 15.36
C THR A 2 -8.10 -1.91 14.54
N PHE A 3 -7.99 -2.94 13.69
CA PHE A 3 -9.13 -3.47 12.92
C PHE A 3 -10.27 -3.94 13.86
N ASP A 4 -9.98 -4.76 14.86
CA ASP A 4 -10.99 -5.26 15.80
C ASP A 4 -11.67 -4.12 16.57
N HIS A 5 -10.90 -3.09 16.94
CA HIS A 5 -11.44 -1.91 17.59
C HIS A 5 -12.40 -1.14 16.67
N LEU A 6 -12.05 -0.97 15.39
CA LEU A 6 -12.92 -0.28 14.42
C LEU A 6 -14.16 -1.11 14.08
N SER A 7 -14.00 -2.40 13.80
CA SER A 7 -15.11 -3.28 13.44
C SER A 7 -16.13 -3.47 14.54
N GLY A 8 -15.75 -3.22 15.80
CA GLY A 8 -16.66 -3.24 16.96
C GLY A 8 -17.40 -1.92 17.23
N LYS A 9 -17.28 -0.91 16.37
CA LYS A 9 -17.99 0.37 16.53
C LYS A 9 -19.34 0.34 15.82
N ASP A 10 -20.39 0.82 16.48
CA ASP A 10 -21.76 0.84 15.94
C ASP A 10 -21.91 1.67 14.65
N ASN A 11 -21.01 2.62 14.40
CA ASN A 11 -21.00 3.50 13.24
C ASN A 11 -20.00 3.10 12.15
N VAL A 12 -19.40 1.90 12.25
CA VAL A 12 -18.44 1.36 11.27
C VAL A 12 -19.00 0.10 10.65
N ASP A 13 -19.04 0.07 9.33
CA ASP A 13 -19.30 -1.16 8.60
C ASP A 13 -18.00 -1.98 8.54
N SER A 14 -17.98 -3.10 9.26
CA SER A 14 -16.79 -3.97 9.36
C SER A 14 -16.35 -4.58 8.04
N LYS A 15 -17.23 -4.63 7.03
CA LYS A 15 -16.92 -5.13 5.68
C LYS A 15 -16.32 -4.05 4.78
N ARG A 16 -16.24 -2.81 5.24
CA ARG A 16 -15.83 -1.63 4.47
C ARG A 16 -14.64 -0.91 5.11
N ILE A 17 -13.70 -1.67 5.66
CA ILE A 17 -12.48 -1.15 6.27
C ILE A 17 -11.31 -1.38 5.32
N ALA A 18 -10.64 -0.29 4.92
CA ALA A 18 -9.41 -0.34 4.14
C ALA A 18 -8.19 -0.01 5.02
N ILE A 19 -7.02 -0.47 4.59
CA ILE A 19 -5.74 -0.10 5.19
C ILE A 19 -4.93 0.74 4.20
N VAL A 20 -4.44 1.90 4.66
CA VAL A 20 -3.65 2.84 3.84
C VAL A 20 -2.39 3.21 4.58
N GLY A 21 -1.26 3.24 3.90
CA GLY A 21 -0.01 3.62 4.53
C GLY A 21 1.00 4.28 3.59
N HIS A 22 1.83 5.15 4.18
CA HIS A 22 2.86 5.92 3.50
C HIS A 22 4.24 5.55 4.04
N CYS A 23 5.24 5.43 3.19
CA CYS A 23 6.61 5.14 3.58
C CYS A 23 6.70 3.81 4.36
N TRP A 24 7.24 3.84 5.58
CA TRP A 24 7.22 2.68 6.47
C TRP A 24 5.81 2.16 6.74
N GLY A 25 4.84 3.07 6.88
CA GLY A 25 3.42 2.72 6.99
C GLY A 25 2.89 1.98 5.77
N GLY A 26 3.39 2.24 4.57
CA GLY A 26 3.06 1.47 3.37
C GLY A 26 3.48 0.01 3.47
N ARG A 27 4.70 -0.26 3.96
CA ARG A 27 5.16 -1.61 4.27
C ARG A 27 4.29 -2.30 5.33
N VAL A 28 3.93 -1.54 6.39
CA VAL A 28 3.06 -2.05 7.47
C VAL A 28 1.66 -2.35 6.95
N SER A 29 1.14 -1.55 6.01
CA SER A 29 -0.16 -1.80 5.39
C SER A 29 -0.17 -3.11 4.61
N LEU A 30 0.87 -3.39 3.82
CA LEU A 30 1.03 -4.68 3.14
C LEU A 30 1.08 -5.83 4.14
N LEU A 31 1.90 -5.70 5.20
CA LEU A 31 1.98 -6.73 6.24
C LEU A 31 0.62 -6.94 6.94
N GLY A 32 -0.09 -5.86 7.24
CA GLY A 32 -1.41 -5.91 7.84
C GLY A 32 -2.40 -6.66 6.97
N ALA A 33 -2.42 -6.38 5.66
CA ALA A 33 -3.27 -7.07 4.69
C ALA A 33 -2.89 -8.56 4.53
N CYS A 34 -1.60 -8.91 4.63
CA CYS A 34 -1.15 -10.31 4.62
C CYS A 34 -1.68 -11.13 5.81
N HIS A 35 -1.91 -10.49 6.96
CA HIS A 35 -2.30 -11.14 8.20
C HIS A 35 -3.79 -11.00 8.55
N ASN A 36 -4.50 -10.11 7.90
CA ASN A 36 -5.93 -9.90 8.13
C ASN A 36 -6.70 -9.91 6.81
N PRO A 37 -7.43 -11.01 6.51
CA PRO A 37 -8.17 -11.16 5.27
C PRO A 37 -9.45 -10.30 5.19
N ASP A 38 -9.84 -9.64 6.28
CA ASP A 38 -11.09 -8.89 6.39
C ASP A 38 -10.95 -7.43 5.91
N TYR A 39 -9.73 -6.97 5.55
CA TYR A 39 -9.59 -5.68 4.88
C TYR A 39 -10.25 -5.73 3.49
N ALA A 40 -11.05 -4.70 3.19
CA ALA A 40 -11.71 -4.55 1.89
C ALA A 40 -10.76 -4.00 0.81
N ALA A 41 -9.72 -3.27 1.18
CA ALA A 41 -8.70 -2.75 0.28
C ALA A 41 -7.40 -2.45 1.03
N CYS A 42 -6.28 -2.49 0.30
CA CYS A 42 -4.96 -2.06 0.78
C CYS A 42 -4.39 -1.01 -0.17
N ALA A 43 -4.00 0.16 0.34
CA ALA A 43 -3.31 1.18 -0.45
C ALA A 43 -1.93 1.50 0.13
N VAL A 44 -0.94 1.57 -0.76
CA VAL A 44 0.48 1.68 -0.39
C VAL A 44 1.14 2.82 -1.15
N PHE A 45 1.62 3.81 -0.44
CA PHE A 45 2.41 4.91 -0.99
C PHE A 45 3.87 4.71 -0.64
N TYR A 46 4.70 4.52 -1.67
CA TYR A 46 6.17 4.39 -1.55
C TYR A 46 6.64 3.54 -0.36
N GLY A 47 5.95 2.42 -0.10
CA GLY A 47 6.34 1.46 0.95
C GLY A 47 7.56 0.65 0.54
N GLY A 48 8.70 0.89 1.20
CA GLY A 48 9.97 0.24 0.88
C GLY A 48 10.28 -0.98 1.74
N ARG A 49 11.36 -1.69 1.38
CA ARG A 49 11.97 -2.80 2.15
C ARG A 49 11.01 -3.96 2.48
N ALA A 50 9.99 -4.20 1.67
CA ALA A 50 9.09 -5.33 1.89
C ALA A 50 9.76 -6.70 1.60
N ASP A 51 10.90 -6.70 0.92
CA ASP A 51 11.74 -7.87 0.66
C ASP A 51 12.75 -8.18 1.78
N VAL A 52 12.72 -7.41 2.87
CA VAL A 52 13.59 -7.61 4.05
C VAL A 52 12.74 -8.01 5.25
N THR A 53 13.23 -8.91 6.08
CA THR A 53 12.55 -9.33 7.31
C THR A 53 12.32 -8.15 8.27
N MET A 54 11.23 -8.17 9.02
CA MET A 54 10.93 -7.15 10.02
C MET A 54 11.46 -7.48 11.42
N GLY A 55 11.93 -8.69 11.60
CA GLY A 55 12.50 -9.15 12.86
C GLY A 55 13.02 -10.58 12.76
N PRO A 56 13.77 -11.05 13.76
CA PRO A 56 14.29 -12.41 13.78
C PRO A 56 13.20 -13.46 13.63
N GLY A 57 13.36 -14.37 12.67
CA GLY A 57 12.44 -15.47 12.45
C GLY A 57 11.13 -15.11 11.71
N THR A 58 11.00 -13.86 11.23
CA THR A 58 9.86 -13.47 10.39
C THR A 58 10.24 -13.48 8.91
N PRO A 59 9.36 -13.93 8.01
CA PRO A 59 9.61 -13.84 6.58
C PRO A 59 9.52 -12.39 6.09
N PRO A 60 10.13 -12.05 4.95
CA PRO A 60 9.84 -10.80 4.24
C PRO A 60 8.36 -10.68 3.91
N VAL A 61 7.86 -9.44 3.82
CA VAL A 61 6.45 -9.21 3.46
C VAL A 61 6.14 -9.73 2.05
N THR A 62 7.12 -9.65 1.13
CA THR A 62 6.99 -10.21 -0.23
C THR A 62 6.62 -11.69 -0.25
N ASP A 63 7.12 -12.47 0.72
CA ASP A 63 6.83 -13.90 0.81
C ASP A 63 5.40 -14.19 1.32
N LEU A 64 4.75 -13.19 1.91
CA LEU A 64 3.41 -13.28 2.47
C LEU A 64 2.34 -12.65 1.56
N MET A 65 2.72 -11.90 0.52
CA MET A 65 1.79 -11.12 -0.31
C MET A 65 0.68 -11.97 -0.95
N GLY A 66 0.94 -13.24 -1.23
CA GLY A 66 -0.07 -14.18 -1.72
C GLY A 66 -1.21 -14.46 -0.72
N ASN A 67 -1.08 -14.07 0.54
CA ASN A 67 -2.13 -14.22 1.55
C ASN A 67 -3.13 -13.04 1.56
N ILE A 68 -2.85 -11.97 0.80
CA ILE A 68 -3.74 -10.80 0.74
C ILE A 68 -5.03 -11.19 0.02
N ASN A 69 -6.17 -10.83 0.62
CA ASN A 69 -7.50 -11.21 0.13
C ASN A 69 -8.33 -10.00 -0.37
N CYS A 70 -7.69 -8.88 -0.62
CA CYS A 70 -8.32 -7.66 -1.12
C CYS A 70 -7.49 -7.03 -2.24
N PRO A 71 -8.06 -6.13 -3.07
CA PRO A 71 -7.30 -5.41 -4.06
C PRO A 71 -6.22 -4.52 -3.41
N VAL A 72 -5.05 -4.47 -4.06
CA VAL A 72 -3.90 -3.67 -3.62
C VAL A 72 -3.65 -2.53 -4.61
N PHE A 73 -3.63 -1.30 -4.13
CA PHE A 73 -3.34 -0.10 -4.91
C PHE A 73 -1.98 0.46 -4.49
N GLY A 74 -1.04 0.52 -5.42
CA GLY A 74 0.32 0.99 -5.15
C GLY A 74 0.65 2.29 -5.88
N PHE A 75 1.35 3.19 -5.19
CA PHE A 75 1.74 4.51 -5.71
C PHE A 75 3.23 4.73 -5.45
N PHE A 76 4.04 4.70 -6.51
CA PHE A 76 5.50 4.68 -6.40
C PHE A 76 6.16 5.67 -7.35
N GLY A 77 7.19 6.34 -6.89
CA GLY A 77 8.04 7.19 -7.73
C GLY A 77 9.11 6.38 -8.47
N ASN A 78 9.35 6.69 -9.74
CA ASN A 78 10.38 6.01 -10.52
C ASN A 78 11.80 6.45 -10.17
N GLU A 79 11.95 7.56 -9.43
CA GLU A 79 13.25 8.06 -8.92
C GLU A 79 13.47 7.70 -7.44
N ASP A 80 12.63 6.82 -6.88
CA ASP A 80 12.81 6.32 -5.52
C ASP A 80 13.91 5.24 -5.49
N GLU A 81 14.78 5.32 -4.50
CA GLU A 81 15.80 4.30 -4.25
C GLU A 81 15.30 3.19 -3.31
N ASN A 82 14.22 3.47 -2.55
CA ASN A 82 13.65 2.51 -1.61
C ASN A 82 12.15 2.79 -1.33
N PRO A 83 11.23 2.15 -2.09
CA PRO A 83 11.49 1.05 -3.01
C PRO A 83 12.01 1.55 -4.36
N SER A 84 13.07 0.93 -4.86
CA SER A 84 13.48 1.14 -6.25
C SER A 84 12.43 0.56 -7.24
N PRO A 85 12.43 0.99 -8.51
CA PRO A 85 11.53 0.41 -9.52
C PRO A 85 11.65 -1.12 -9.61
N GLU A 86 12.86 -1.68 -9.47
CA GLU A 86 13.08 -3.13 -9.47
C GLU A 86 12.43 -3.82 -8.26
N LEU A 87 12.47 -3.18 -7.09
CA LEU A 87 11.79 -3.70 -5.90
C LEU A 87 10.27 -3.65 -6.05
N VAL A 88 9.75 -2.59 -6.64
CA VAL A 88 8.31 -2.48 -6.95
C VAL A 88 7.89 -3.56 -7.95
N ASN A 89 8.72 -3.90 -8.95
CA ASN A 89 8.48 -5.02 -9.86
C ASN A 89 8.38 -6.36 -9.10
N LYS A 90 9.20 -6.56 -8.05
CA LYS A 90 9.08 -7.75 -7.19
C LYS A 90 7.76 -7.79 -6.42
N TYR A 91 7.24 -6.64 -5.98
CA TYR A 91 5.93 -6.59 -5.33
C TYR A 91 4.81 -6.98 -6.28
N GLU A 92 4.79 -6.40 -7.49
CA GLU A 92 3.80 -6.76 -8.51
C GLU A 92 3.86 -8.25 -8.85
N LYS A 93 5.07 -8.77 -9.00
CA LYS A 93 5.25 -10.21 -9.26
C LYS A 93 4.72 -11.07 -8.11
N ALA A 94 5.05 -10.73 -6.87
CA ALA A 94 4.62 -11.50 -5.70
C ALA A 94 3.08 -11.51 -5.56
N LEU A 95 2.43 -10.38 -5.80
CA LEU A 95 0.97 -10.27 -5.81
C LEU A 95 0.36 -11.09 -6.96
N THR A 96 0.89 -10.94 -8.17
CA THR A 96 0.42 -11.68 -9.35
C THR A 96 0.57 -13.20 -9.17
N ASP A 97 1.73 -13.66 -8.70
CA ASP A 97 1.99 -15.07 -8.44
C ASP A 97 1.04 -15.64 -7.36
N GLY A 98 0.65 -14.81 -6.41
CA GLY A 98 -0.33 -15.12 -5.37
C GLY A 98 -1.80 -15.01 -5.81
N GLY A 99 -2.08 -14.59 -7.04
CA GLY A 99 -3.43 -14.38 -7.55
C GLY A 99 -4.14 -13.17 -6.95
N VAL A 100 -3.40 -12.23 -6.38
CA VAL A 100 -3.94 -11.00 -5.75
C VAL A 100 -4.14 -9.92 -6.82
N GLU A 101 -5.33 -9.34 -6.86
CA GLU A 101 -5.61 -8.18 -7.71
C GLU A 101 -4.78 -6.97 -7.26
N SER A 102 -4.05 -6.35 -8.19
CA SER A 102 -3.25 -5.17 -7.88
C SER A 102 -3.21 -4.18 -9.04
N THR A 103 -3.20 -2.90 -8.68
CA THR A 103 -3.04 -1.78 -9.62
C THR A 103 -1.96 -0.86 -9.09
N PHE A 104 -0.85 -0.74 -9.84
CA PHE A 104 0.29 0.08 -9.44
C PHE A 104 0.48 1.25 -10.39
N TYR A 105 0.64 2.43 -9.81
CA TYR A 105 0.93 3.68 -10.50
C TYR A 105 2.39 4.07 -10.28
N ARG A 106 3.08 4.37 -11.36
CA ARG A 106 4.50 4.71 -11.40
C ARG A 106 4.65 6.13 -11.87
N TYR A 107 5.32 6.98 -11.09
CA TYR A 107 5.42 8.42 -11.33
C TYR A 107 6.83 8.82 -11.69
N ASP A 108 7.02 9.27 -12.95
CA ASP A 108 8.28 9.89 -13.38
C ASP A 108 8.48 11.22 -12.65
N GLY A 109 9.73 11.55 -12.34
CA GLY A 109 10.08 12.78 -11.62
C GLY A 109 9.76 12.75 -10.12
N ALA A 110 9.23 11.65 -9.61
CA ALA A 110 8.93 11.48 -8.20
C ALA A 110 9.88 10.49 -7.52
N GLY A 111 10.41 10.88 -6.38
CA GLY A 111 11.20 10.02 -5.50
C GLY A 111 10.43 9.61 -4.24
N HIS A 112 11.17 9.19 -3.22
CA HIS A 112 10.57 8.80 -1.94
C HIS A 112 9.81 9.95 -1.28
N ALA A 113 8.64 9.63 -0.73
CA ALA A 113 7.80 10.59 -0.01
C ALA A 113 7.35 11.80 -0.86
N PHE A 114 7.04 11.59 -2.14
CA PHE A 114 6.61 12.66 -3.05
C PHE A 114 5.32 13.38 -2.64
N GLN A 115 4.57 12.86 -1.67
CA GLN A 115 3.41 13.52 -1.06
C GLN A 115 3.75 14.36 0.17
N ASN A 116 5.02 14.45 0.57
CA ASN A 116 5.44 15.18 1.76
C ASN A 116 5.52 16.69 1.50
N PHE A 117 4.37 17.39 1.46
CA PHE A 117 4.29 18.82 1.16
C PHE A 117 5.13 19.73 2.09
N PRO A 118 5.43 19.39 3.36
CA PRO A 118 6.37 20.18 4.17
C PRO A 118 7.83 20.11 3.72
N SER A 119 8.18 19.18 2.82
CA SER A 119 9.54 18.98 2.30
C SER A 119 9.58 19.33 0.79
N PRO A 120 9.86 20.59 0.42
CA PRO A 120 9.82 21.02 -0.99
C PRO A 120 10.76 20.25 -1.91
N GLU A 121 11.87 19.73 -1.37
CA GLU A 121 12.82 18.92 -2.10
C GLU A 121 12.25 17.54 -2.51
N LYS A 122 11.27 17.02 -1.78
CA LYS A 122 10.60 15.74 -2.02
C LYS A 122 9.26 15.89 -2.70
N TYR A 123 8.52 16.92 -2.34
CA TYR A 123 7.15 17.11 -2.79
C TYR A 123 7.05 17.29 -4.30
N ARG A 124 6.13 16.57 -4.91
CA ARG A 124 5.79 16.67 -6.32
C ARG A 124 4.28 16.84 -6.42
N GLU A 125 3.85 18.09 -6.60
CA GLU A 125 2.44 18.49 -6.51
C GLU A 125 1.56 17.70 -7.47
N GLU A 126 1.89 17.70 -8.76
CA GLU A 126 1.13 17.01 -9.80
C GLU A 126 0.98 15.51 -9.52
N GLN A 127 2.08 14.83 -9.21
CA GLN A 127 2.08 13.41 -8.90
C GLN A 127 1.34 13.09 -7.60
N SER A 128 1.47 13.98 -6.61
CA SER A 128 0.78 13.85 -5.32
C SER A 128 -0.73 13.98 -5.45
N GLU A 129 -1.20 14.98 -6.20
CA GLU A 129 -2.63 15.21 -6.44
C GLU A 129 -3.25 14.07 -7.28
N ASP A 130 -2.57 13.64 -8.33
CA ASP A 130 -3.00 12.51 -9.15
C ASP A 130 -3.10 11.21 -8.33
N ALA A 131 -2.07 10.89 -7.53
CA ALA A 131 -2.06 9.70 -6.68
C ALA A 131 -3.16 9.75 -5.63
N TRP A 132 -3.39 10.92 -5.03
CA TRP A 132 -4.44 11.10 -4.03
C TRP A 132 -5.84 10.98 -4.65
N GLY A 133 -6.07 11.56 -5.81
CA GLY A 133 -7.31 11.40 -6.57
C GLY A 133 -7.61 9.93 -6.87
N LYS A 134 -6.63 9.21 -7.41
CA LYS A 134 -6.76 7.78 -7.75
C LYS A 134 -7.06 6.90 -6.55
N VAL A 135 -6.35 7.09 -5.43
CA VAL A 135 -6.62 6.26 -4.24
C VAL A 135 -8.03 6.51 -3.70
N ILE A 136 -8.49 7.77 -3.69
CA ILE A 136 -9.86 8.09 -3.27
C ILE A 136 -10.90 7.43 -4.17
N ASP A 137 -10.69 7.45 -5.49
CA ASP A 137 -11.63 6.83 -6.43
C ASP A 137 -11.64 5.30 -6.26
N HIS A 138 -10.50 4.66 -6.18
CA HIS A 138 -10.41 3.22 -5.90
C HIS A 138 -11.08 2.81 -4.58
N LEU A 139 -10.84 3.59 -3.51
CA LEU A 139 -11.46 3.32 -2.22
C LEU A 139 -12.98 3.51 -2.26
N LYS A 140 -13.47 4.54 -2.96
CA LYS A 140 -14.92 4.73 -3.14
C LYS A 140 -15.55 3.57 -3.88
N GLU A 141 -14.96 3.12 -4.99
CA GLU A 141 -15.45 1.99 -5.78
C GLU A 141 -15.45 0.70 -4.95
N THR A 142 -14.34 0.40 -4.30
CA THR A 142 -14.17 -0.86 -3.54
C THR A 142 -15.03 -0.90 -2.28
N LEU A 143 -15.14 0.22 -1.56
CA LEU A 143 -15.89 0.28 -0.30
C LEU A 143 -17.39 0.58 -0.51
N ALA A 144 -17.83 0.93 -1.71
CA ALA A 144 -19.25 1.12 -2.02
C ALA A 144 -19.98 -0.16 -2.45
N ALA A 145 -19.20 -1.20 -2.78
CA ALA A 145 -19.69 -2.46 -3.32
C ALA A 145 -20.37 -3.37 -2.24
#